data_fa8b95fc0d9af64d6e61350a0b6bc23c
#
_entry.id   fa8b95fc0d9af64d6e61350a0b6bc23c
#
_cell.length_a   1.000
_cell.length_b   1.000
_cell.length_c   1.000
_cell.angle_alpha   90.00
_cell.angle_beta   90.00
_cell.angle_gamma   90.00
#
_symmetry.space_group_name_H-M   'P 1'
#
loop_
_entity.id
_entity.type
_entity.pdbx_description
1 polymer ?
#
loop_
_entity_poly.entity_id
_entity_poly.type
_entity_poly.pdbx_seq_one_letter_code
_entity_poly.pdbx_strand_id
1 'polypeptide(L)'
;MGHEYYQLKQNFLGAQKTGFPFGGLFELSAAATLSAASSQTDKYSIESYLSRINYNFGEKYYVSGSFRTDGSSRFYRDSRWGQFWSLGASWRVSQENFMQSVNWINNLTLKASFGSQGNDNIGSFYAYQSLYTLLANGSFNGAGINSLENKDLKWEKNENLNIGIEARLFDRLSLTAEFFNKHTKDLLLNMPKATSTGFDSYPANVGSMRNIGVDITASVEIFKGSAFEWTLTAMASHIRNKILKLADKPEIISGSNIFREGEAVNSFYLPVSAGVDPLTGNQLYWVDRDKNNKIVPRYKTDDVTLTTNSREVVGNRIPDLYGSLTNDFRYKGFDLSILTTYSIGGEMLDGVYGSMMNVGYKGYVWHKNALRRWQKPGDITDVPKIMWDQQIRVTDQDLINASYFAIKNITLGYSLSKKWLQKIKMENIRVYATADNIALFTHLKGMDPQYNFTGTVGYTYAPTKTFSLGIDIKF
;
A
#
# COMPACT_ATOMS: atom_id res chain seq x y z
N MET A 1 14.17 5.39 -31.61
CA MET A 1 14.16 3.94 -31.37
C MET A 1 15.29 3.62 -30.40
N GLY A 2 15.12 2.66 -29.53
CA GLY A 2 16.11 2.24 -28.55
C GLY A 2 16.03 0.75 -28.26
N HIS A 3 17.13 0.20 -27.78
CA HIS A 3 17.25 -1.13 -27.24
C HIS A 3 17.82 -1.03 -25.83
N GLU A 4 17.30 -1.81 -24.90
CA GLU A 4 17.76 -1.87 -23.52
C GLU A 4 17.90 -3.33 -23.10
N TYR A 5 18.99 -3.64 -22.43
CA TYR A 5 19.19 -4.91 -21.78
C TYR A 5 19.58 -4.69 -20.33
N TYR A 6 18.82 -5.28 -19.42
CA TYR A 6 19.08 -5.21 -17.99
C TYR A 6 19.30 -6.61 -17.42
N GLN A 7 20.30 -6.77 -16.57
CA GLN A 7 20.58 -8.01 -15.87
C GLN A 7 20.83 -7.72 -14.39
N LEU A 8 20.18 -8.51 -13.53
CA LEU A 8 20.40 -8.57 -12.08
C LEU A 8 20.96 -9.93 -11.72
N LYS A 9 22.03 -9.93 -10.93
CA LYS A 9 22.52 -11.12 -10.22
C LYS A 9 22.55 -10.80 -8.73
N GLN A 10 21.78 -11.52 -7.94
CA GLN A 10 21.69 -11.35 -6.51
C GLN A 10 22.26 -12.59 -5.82
N ASN A 11 23.25 -12.40 -4.94
CA ASN A 11 23.80 -13.44 -4.09
C ASN A 11 23.32 -13.21 -2.67
N PHE A 12 22.78 -14.22 -2.05
CA PHE A 12 22.39 -14.23 -0.65
C PHE A 12 23.25 -15.25 0.10
N LEU A 13 23.74 -14.86 1.28
CA LEU A 13 24.41 -15.72 2.25
C LEU A 13 23.82 -15.43 3.62
N GLY A 14 23.27 -16.43 4.27
CA GLY A 14 22.73 -16.36 5.63
C GLY A 14 23.38 -17.41 6.52
N ALA A 15 23.70 -17.00 7.76
CA ALA A 15 24.17 -17.92 8.79
C ALA A 15 23.55 -17.54 10.14
N GLN A 16 23.22 -18.55 10.95
CA GLN A 16 22.72 -18.38 12.29
C GLN A 16 23.47 -19.31 13.24
N LYS A 17 23.93 -18.76 14.36
CA LYS A 17 24.58 -19.51 15.42
C LYS A 17 23.94 -19.21 16.79
N THR A 18 24.00 -20.17 17.68
CA THR A 18 23.53 -20.09 19.08
C THR A 18 24.66 -20.44 20.05
N GLY A 19 24.46 -20.23 21.35
CA GLY A 19 25.46 -20.55 22.38
C GLY A 19 26.55 -19.46 22.49
N PHE A 20 26.14 -18.18 22.54
CA PHE A 20 27.06 -17.10 22.93
C PHE A 20 27.44 -17.23 24.39
N PRO A 21 28.71 -17.05 24.77
CA PRO A 21 29.17 -17.24 26.15
C PRO A 21 28.61 -16.18 27.12
N PHE A 22 28.32 -14.98 26.65
CA PHE A 22 27.67 -13.90 27.42
C PHE A 22 27.07 -12.86 26.50
N GLY A 23 26.22 -11.98 27.05
CA GLY A 23 25.59 -10.88 26.30
C GLY A 23 26.59 -9.80 25.86
N GLY A 24 26.28 -9.08 24.76
CA GLY A 24 27.13 -8.01 24.21
C GLY A 24 28.13 -8.47 23.15
N LEU A 25 28.18 -9.77 22.82
CA LEU A 25 28.90 -10.29 21.66
C LEU A 25 27.93 -10.44 20.48
N PHE A 26 28.29 -9.85 19.34
CA PHE A 26 27.43 -9.85 18.14
C PHE A 26 28.04 -10.61 16.96
N GLU A 27 29.32 -11.00 17.07
CA GLU A 27 30.04 -11.70 16.00
C GLU A 27 29.69 -13.18 15.95
N LEU A 28 29.30 -13.70 14.79
CA LEU A 28 28.94 -15.11 14.62
C LEU A 28 30.08 -16.06 15.05
N SER A 29 31.35 -15.62 14.95
CA SER A 29 32.51 -16.41 15.38
C SER A 29 32.52 -16.71 16.89
N ALA A 30 31.91 -15.84 17.72
CA ALA A 30 31.84 -16.01 19.17
C ALA A 30 30.82 -17.04 19.62
N ALA A 31 29.87 -17.43 18.78
CA ALA A 31 28.84 -18.44 19.10
C ALA A 31 29.34 -19.87 18.84
N ALA A 32 28.96 -20.80 19.72
CA ALA A 32 29.48 -22.17 19.69
C ALA A 32 28.82 -23.06 18.59
N THR A 33 27.49 -22.96 18.42
CA THR A 33 26.73 -23.93 17.63
C THR A 33 26.16 -23.29 16.38
N LEU A 34 26.43 -23.90 15.20
CA LEU A 34 25.80 -23.52 13.93
C LEU A 34 24.36 -24.06 13.91
N SER A 35 23.38 -23.17 13.84
CA SER A 35 21.95 -23.51 13.76
C SER A 35 21.46 -23.61 12.33
N ALA A 36 21.92 -22.70 11.45
CA ALA A 36 21.57 -22.70 10.04
C ALA A 36 22.66 -22.00 9.20
N ALA A 37 22.84 -22.48 7.98
CA ALA A 37 23.60 -21.81 6.95
C ALA A 37 22.91 -22.03 5.60
N SER A 38 22.76 -20.98 4.81
CA SER A 38 22.13 -21.03 3.50
C SER A 38 22.78 -20.04 2.54
N SER A 39 22.82 -20.40 1.28
CA SER A 39 23.21 -19.47 0.22
C SER A 39 22.41 -19.74 -1.04
N GLN A 40 22.13 -18.68 -1.79
CA GLN A 40 21.47 -18.80 -3.09
C GLN A 40 21.97 -17.69 -4.02
N THR A 41 21.83 -17.95 -5.30
CA THR A 41 22.09 -16.96 -6.34
C THR A 41 20.89 -16.85 -7.25
N ASP A 42 20.29 -15.69 -7.31
CA ASP A 42 19.19 -15.39 -8.20
C ASP A 42 19.65 -14.57 -9.38
N LYS A 43 19.05 -14.81 -10.54
CA LYS A 43 19.31 -14.07 -11.78
C LYS A 43 17.99 -13.62 -12.39
N TYR A 44 17.99 -12.39 -12.86
CA TYR A 44 16.88 -11.81 -13.58
C TYR A 44 17.41 -11.01 -14.77
N SER A 45 16.77 -11.10 -15.92
CA SER A 45 17.10 -10.28 -17.08
C SER A 45 15.84 -9.86 -17.80
N ILE A 46 15.91 -8.68 -18.39
CA ILE A 46 14.88 -8.14 -19.26
C ILE A 46 15.56 -7.51 -20.49
N GLU A 47 15.01 -7.80 -21.65
CA GLU A 47 15.41 -7.23 -22.92
C GLU A 47 14.25 -6.47 -23.53
N SER A 48 14.50 -5.27 -24.06
CA SER A 48 13.45 -4.35 -24.45
C SER A 48 13.81 -3.64 -25.75
N TYR A 49 12.82 -3.52 -26.62
CA TYR A 49 12.87 -2.68 -27.82
C TYR A 49 11.79 -1.60 -27.71
N LEU A 50 12.16 -0.35 -27.92
CA LEU A 50 11.26 0.77 -27.70
C LEU A 50 11.34 1.80 -28.84
N SER A 51 10.21 2.46 -29.08
CA SER A 51 10.12 3.61 -29.94
C SER A 51 9.19 4.67 -29.35
N ARG A 52 9.49 5.94 -29.59
CA ARG A 52 8.67 7.06 -29.18
C ARG A 52 8.66 8.14 -30.23
N ILE A 53 7.48 8.72 -30.46
CA ILE A 53 7.24 9.86 -31.32
C ILE A 53 6.55 10.94 -30.52
N ASN A 54 7.05 12.17 -30.60
CA ASN A 54 6.39 13.34 -30.04
C ASN A 54 6.23 14.36 -31.18
N TYR A 55 5.03 14.89 -31.32
CA TYR A 55 4.69 15.90 -32.30
C TYR A 55 4.07 17.11 -31.60
N ASN A 56 4.53 18.28 -31.95
CA ASN A 56 4.01 19.56 -31.51
C ASN A 56 3.62 20.39 -32.72
N PHE A 57 2.41 20.91 -32.74
CA PHE A 57 1.94 21.82 -33.79
C PHE A 57 1.54 23.17 -33.18
N GLY A 58 2.23 24.22 -33.61
CA GLY A 58 1.95 25.60 -33.19
C GLY A 58 2.01 25.87 -31.69
N GLU A 59 2.74 25.05 -30.93
CA GLU A 59 2.76 25.10 -29.47
C GLU A 59 1.38 24.99 -28.78
N LYS A 60 0.37 24.55 -29.52
CA LYS A 60 -1.02 24.39 -29.09
C LYS A 60 -1.42 22.93 -28.94
N TYR A 61 -1.04 22.09 -29.90
CA TYR A 61 -1.44 20.69 -29.98
C TYR A 61 -0.21 19.82 -29.85
N TYR A 62 -0.25 18.94 -28.88
CA TYR A 62 0.83 18.00 -28.62
C TYR A 62 0.28 16.59 -28.73
N VAL A 63 0.95 15.73 -29.46
CA VAL A 63 0.63 14.30 -29.58
C VAL A 63 1.88 13.51 -29.29
N SER A 64 1.76 12.47 -28.49
CA SER A 64 2.84 11.54 -28.19
C SER A 64 2.37 10.11 -28.37
N GLY A 65 3.21 9.29 -29.00
CA GLY A 65 3.01 7.85 -29.14
C GLY A 65 4.24 7.10 -28.69
N SER A 66 4.07 6.01 -27.97
CA SER A 66 5.15 5.10 -27.62
C SER A 66 4.75 3.65 -27.84
N PHE A 67 5.73 2.85 -28.22
CA PHE A 67 5.59 1.40 -28.31
C PHE A 67 6.82 0.75 -27.69
N ARG A 68 6.60 -0.32 -26.91
CA ARG A 68 7.65 -1.08 -26.26
C ARG A 68 7.31 -2.56 -26.28
N THR A 69 8.28 -3.41 -26.56
CA THR A 69 8.19 -4.84 -26.38
C THR A 69 9.28 -5.29 -25.43
N ASP A 70 8.90 -6.02 -24.38
CA ASP A 70 9.77 -6.44 -23.28
C ASP A 70 9.77 -7.96 -23.14
N GLY A 71 10.96 -8.57 -23.09
CA GLY A 71 11.15 -9.99 -22.86
C GLY A 71 11.73 -10.25 -21.46
N SER A 72 10.93 -10.82 -20.53
CA SER A 72 11.35 -11.09 -19.16
C SER A 72 11.78 -12.54 -18.97
N SER A 73 12.89 -12.76 -18.24
CA SER A 73 13.34 -14.08 -17.84
C SER A 73 12.47 -14.77 -16.78
N ARG A 74 11.48 -14.06 -16.21
CA ARG A 74 10.51 -14.61 -15.25
C ARG A 74 9.47 -15.50 -15.90
N PHE A 75 9.35 -15.44 -17.23
CA PHE A 75 8.38 -16.20 -18.00
C PHE A 75 9.07 -17.23 -18.92
N TYR A 76 8.33 -18.27 -19.25
CA TYR A 76 8.79 -19.27 -20.20
C TYR A 76 9.00 -18.64 -21.58
N ARG A 77 9.91 -19.22 -22.40
CA ARG A 77 10.34 -18.65 -23.69
C ARG A 77 9.20 -18.22 -24.62
N ASP A 78 8.07 -18.96 -24.60
CA ASP A 78 6.96 -18.72 -25.53
C ASP A 78 6.00 -17.63 -25.03
N SER A 79 6.02 -17.29 -23.73
CA SER A 79 5.16 -16.27 -23.08
C SER A 79 5.93 -15.07 -22.53
N ARG A 80 7.27 -15.01 -22.71
CA ARG A 80 8.11 -13.97 -22.08
C ARG A 80 7.97 -12.58 -22.67
N TRP A 81 7.51 -12.44 -23.93
CA TRP A 81 7.42 -11.16 -24.62
C TRP A 81 6.07 -10.48 -24.39
N GLY A 82 6.07 -9.30 -23.78
CA GLY A 82 4.93 -8.41 -23.64
C GLY A 82 5.03 -7.25 -24.62
N GLN A 83 3.87 -6.79 -25.13
CA GLN A 83 3.78 -5.60 -25.96
C GLN A 83 2.97 -4.53 -25.26
N PHE A 84 3.52 -3.34 -25.18
CA PHE A 84 2.97 -2.20 -24.46
C PHE A 84 3.03 -0.95 -25.34
N TRP A 85 2.07 -0.10 -25.20
CA TRP A 85 1.97 1.11 -26.01
C TRP A 85 1.23 2.21 -25.25
N SER A 86 1.47 3.45 -25.65
CA SER A 86 0.69 4.58 -25.16
C SER A 86 0.47 5.62 -26.25
N LEU A 87 -0.66 6.29 -26.17
CA LEU A 87 -1.03 7.44 -26.96
C LEU A 87 -1.45 8.56 -26.00
N GLY A 88 -0.90 9.74 -26.17
CA GLY A 88 -1.26 10.93 -25.41
C GLY A 88 -1.52 12.12 -26.31
N ALA A 89 -2.49 12.93 -25.93
CA ALA A 89 -2.78 14.20 -26.57
C ALA A 89 -2.92 15.31 -25.54
N SER A 90 -2.47 16.51 -25.86
CA SER A 90 -2.62 17.70 -25.03
C SER A 90 -2.94 18.90 -25.90
N TRP A 91 -3.92 19.69 -25.47
CA TRP A 91 -4.37 20.89 -26.16
C TRP A 91 -4.25 22.11 -25.21
N ARG A 92 -3.41 23.06 -25.56
CA ARG A 92 -3.26 24.33 -24.86
C ARG A 92 -4.36 25.29 -25.30
N VAL A 93 -5.54 25.16 -24.73
CA VAL A 93 -6.73 25.95 -25.06
C VAL A 93 -6.48 27.44 -24.91
N SER A 94 -5.70 27.83 -23.90
CA SER A 94 -5.35 29.25 -23.62
C SER A 94 -4.58 29.93 -24.77
N GLN A 95 -3.99 29.18 -25.70
CA GLN A 95 -3.29 29.73 -26.86
C GLN A 95 -4.19 29.92 -28.08
N GLU A 96 -5.48 29.59 -27.98
CA GLU A 96 -6.43 29.77 -29.06
C GLU A 96 -6.88 31.22 -29.17
N ASN A 97 -7.20 31.66 -30.43
CA ASN A 97 -7.58 33.02 -30.69
C ASN A 97 -8.82 33.47 -29.91
N PHE A 98 -9.77 32.54 -29.69
CA PHE A 98 -11.00 32.84 -28.92
C PHE A 98 -10.74 33.00 -27.40
N MET A 99 -9.57 32.60 -26.91
CA MET A 99 -9.18 32.76 -25.49
C MET A 99 -8.39 34.06 -25.22
N GLN A 100 -7.92 34.76 -26.25
CA GLN A 100 -7.05 35.93 -26.10
C GLN A 100 -7.72 37.10 -25.29
N SER A 101 -9.04 37.18 -25.30
CA SER A 101 -9.77 38.16 -24.52
C SER A 101 -10.00 37.76 -23.04
N VAL A 102 -9.65 36.53 -22.66
CA VAL A 102 -9.91 35.98 -21.33
C VAL A 102 -8.67 36.13 -20.43
N ASN A 103 -8.45 37.33 -19.92
CA ASN A 103 -7.21 37.70 -19.22
C ASN A 103 -7.00 37.04 -17.85
N TRP A 104 -8.07 36.50 -17.26
CA TRP A 104 -7.96 35.81 -15.95
C TRP A 104 -7.52 34.33 -16.05
N ILE A 105 -7.50 33.77 -17.26
CA ILE A 105 -6.96 32.42 -17.55
C ILE A 105 -5.57 32.57 -18.16
N ASN A 106 -4.53 32.37 -17.34
CA ASN A 106 -3.14 32.50 -17.81
C ASN A 106 -2.66 31.26 -18.58
N ASN A 107 -3.13 30.09 -18.18
CA ASN A 107 -2.92 28.83 -18.89
C ASN A 107 -4.13 27.93 -18.71
N LEU A 108 -4.54 27.27 -19.79
CA LEU A 108 -5.55 26.22 -19.78
C LEU A 108 -5.13 25.14 -20.74
N THR A 109 -4.90 23.93 -20.22
CA THR A 109 -4.47 22.77 -21.00
C THR A 109 -5.37 21.58 -20.68
N LEU A 110 -5.94 20.98 -21.71
CA LEU A 110 -6.63 19.71 -21.63
C LEU A 110 -5.68 18.59 -22.02
N LYS A 111 -5.73 17.48 -21.29
CA LYS A 111 -4.87 16.31 -21.52
C LYS A 111 -5.70 15.04 -21.56
N ALA A 112 -5.36 14.13 -22.43
CA ALA A 112 -5.89 12.79 -22.45
C ALA A 112 -4.78 11.81 -22.83
N SER A 113 -4.75 10.68 -22.16
CA SER A 113 -3.84 9.58 -22.53
C SER A 113 -4.51 8.23 -22.30
N PHE A 114 -4.17 7.30 -23.19
CA PHE A 114 -4.55 5.90 -23.05
C PHE A 114 -3.36 5.02 -23.43
N GLY A 115 -3.12 3.97 -22.63
CA GLY A 115 -2.02 3.07 -22.90
C GLY A 115 -2.04 1.83 -22.04
N SER A 116 -1.14 0.91 -22.38
CA SER A 116 -0.95 -0.36 -21.71
C SER A 116 0.47 -0.44 -21.13
N GLN A 117 0.60 -0.92 -19.89
CA GLN A 117 1.86 -1.17 -19.19
C GLN A 117 1.88 -2.62 -18.72
N GLY A 118 3.08 -3.23 -18.66
CA GLY A 118 3.29 -4.58 -18.15
C GLY A 118 3.80 -4.60 -16.73
N ASN A 119 3.45 -5.68 -16.02
CA ASN A 119 4.07 -6.06 -14.77
C ASN A 119 4.44 -7.54 -14.84
N ASP A 120 5.69 -7.88 -14.52
CA ASP A 120 6.20 -9.26 -14.49
C ASP A 120 6.46 -9.76 -13.06
N ASN A 121 6.21 -8.94 -12.05
CA ASN A 121 6.58 -9.24 -10.67
C ASN A 121 5.53 -10.10 -9.96
N ILE A 122 5.86 -11.38 -9.80
CA ILE A 122 5.07 -12.36 -9.02
C ILE A 122 5.80 -12.79 -7.72
N GLY A 123 6.85 -12.07 -7.32
CA GLY A 123 7.61 -12.38 -6.11
C GLY A 123 8.67 -13.47 -6.27
N SER A 124 8.78 -14.10 -7.44
CA SER A 124 9.81 -15.10 -7.77
C SER A 124 10.44 -14.81 -9.12
N PHE A 125 11.74 -15.09 -9.26
CA PHE A 125 12.44 -15.01 -10.56
C PHE A 125 12.21 -16.24 -11.44
N TYR A 126 11.67 -17.33 -10.87
CA TYR A 126 11.57 -18.65 -11.51
C TYR A 126 10.15 -19.23 -11.41
N ALA A 127 9.14 -18.37 -11.30
CA ALA A 127 7.75 -18.76 -11.04
C ALA A 127 7.17 -19.75 -12.09
N TYR A 128 7.72 -19.76 -13.33
CA TYR A 128 7.28 -20.69 -14.37
C TYR A 128 7.88 -22.09 -14.25
N GLN A 129 8.86 -22.29 -13.33
CA GLN A 129 9.58 -23.55 -13.18
C GLN A 129 9.10 -24.36 -11.97
N SER A 130 9.17 -25.67 -12.07
CA SER A 130 9.11 -26.54 -10.89
C SER A 130 10.43 -26.46 -10.14
N LEU A 131 10.39 -25.97 -8.91
CA LEU A 131 11.56 -25.84 -8.06
C LEU A 131 11.61 -26.97 -7.03
N TYR A 132 12.82 -27.32 -6.61
CA TYR A 132 13.08 -28.33 -5.62
C TYR A 132 13.71 -27.73 -4.37
N THR A 133 13.30 -28.21 -3.21
CA THR A 133 13.97 -27.95 -1.94
C THR A 133 14.82 -29.15 -1.56
N LEU A 134 16.06 -28.90 -1.15
CA LEU A 134 16.92 -29.93 -0.59
C LEU A 134 16.48 -30.20 0.84
N LEU A 135 16.16 -31.47 1.12
CA LEU A 135 15.70 -31.96 2.41
C LEU A 135 16.72 -32.92 2.99
N ALA A 136 17.03 -32.77 4.28
CA ALA A 136 17.88 -33.76 4.96
C ALA A 136 17.06 -35.04 5.21
N ASN A 137 17.63 -36.19 4.82
CA ASN A 137 17.12 -37.53 5.10
C ASN A 137 18.21 -38.34 5.79
N GLY A 138 18.30 -38.22 7.11
CA GLY A 138 19.42 -38.76 7.88
C GLY A 138 20.76 -38.14 7.44
N SER A 139 21.69 -38.97 6.99
CA SER A 139 23.00 -38.52 6.47
C SER A 139 23.00 -38.16 4.98
N PHE A 140 21.88 -38.30 4.30
CA PHE A 140 21.74 -38.06 2.86
C PHE A 140 20.88 -36.83 2.59
N ASN A 141 21.16 -36.16 1.48
CA ASN A 141 20.29 -35.06 0.98
C ASN A 141 19.23 -35.67 0.05
N GLY A 142 17.97 -35.42 0.36
CA GLY A 142 16.85 -35.69 -0.53
C GLY A 142 16.45 -34.40 -1.29
N ALA A 143 15.67 -34.53 -2.36
CA ALA A 143 15.06 -33.42 -3.06
C ALA A 143 13.54 -33.60 -3.08
N GLY A 144 12.81 -32.59 -2.55
CA GLY A 144 11.36 -32.55 -2.64
C GLY A 144 10.92 -31.42 -3.58
N ILE A 145 9.83 -31.62 -4.32
CA ILE A 145 9.26 -30.58 -5.17
C ILE A 145 8.69 -29.50 -4.26
N ASN A 146 9.13 -28.23 -4.47
CA ASN A 146 8.73 -27.08 -3.68
C ASN A 146 7.62 -26.25 -4.35
N SER A 147 7.62 -26.17 -5.68
CA SER A 147 6.62 -25.42 -6.44
C SER A 147 6.23 -26.12 -7.73
N LEU A 148 4.98 -25.92 -8.13
CA LEU A 148 4.48 -26.39 -9.42
C LEU A 148 4.91 -25.45 -10.54
N GLU A 149 5.26 -26.04 -11.71
CA GLU A 149 5.51 -25.25 -12.91
C GLU A 149 4.23 -24.63 -13.47
N ASN A 150 4.38 -23.44 -14.10
CA ASN A 150 3.37 -22.83 -14.94
C ASN A 150 4.01 -22.13 -16.14
N LYS A 151 4.11 -22.84 -17.26
CA LYS A 151 4.71 -22.32 -18.51
C LYS A 151 3.82 -21.33 -19.23
N ASP A 152 2.52 -21.28 -18.90
CA ASP A 152 1.55 -20.36 -19.47
C ASP A 152 1.55 -18.98 -18.77
N LEU A 153 2.39 -18.84 -17.72
CA LEU A 153 2.54 -17.61 -16.98
C LEU A 153 3.03 -16.49 -17.90
N LYS A 154 2.30 -15.37 -17.91
CA LYS A 154 2.54 -14.23 -18.78
C LYS A 154 2.45 -12.90 -18.05
N TRP A 155 2.76 -11.83 -18.75
CA TRP A 155 2.67 -10.46 -18.25
C TRP A 155 1.27 -10.10 -17.76
N GLU A 156 1.18 -9.51 -16.57
CA GLU A 156 0.02 -8.75 -16.14
C GLU A 156 -0.03 -7.45 -16.94
N LYS A 157 -1.21 -7.05 -17.44
CA LYS A 157 -1.42 -5.85 -18.24
C LYS A 157 -2.25 -4.82 -17.50
N ASN A 158 -1.75 -3.60 -17.46
CA ASN A 158 -2.43 -2.45 -16.88
C ASN A 158 -2.81 -1.47 -17.99
N GLU A 159 -4.08 -1.39 -18.35
CA GLU A 159 -4.63 -0.42 -19.29
C GLU A 159 -5.07 0.83 -18.52
N ASN A 160 -4.50 1.99 -18.85
CA ASN A 160 -4.72 3.24 -18.14
C ASN A 160 -5.34 4.27 -19.09
N LEU A 161 -6.50 4.79 -18.74
CA LEU A 161 -7.11 5.98 -19.33
C LEU A 161 -6.98 7.11 -18.33
N ASN A 162 -6.35 8.23 -18.74
CA ASN A 162 -6.28 9.45 -17.96
C ASN A 162 -6.86 10.61 -18.77
N ILE A 163 -7.68 11.44 -18.15
CA ILE A 163 -8.23 12.68 -18.71
C ILE A 163 -8.04 13.76 -17.67
N GLY A 164 -7.34 14.83 -18.05
CA GLY A 164 -6.97 15.87 -17.10
C GLY A 164 -7.12 17.28 -17.65
N ILE A 165 -7.22 18.21 -16.72
CA ILE A 165 -7.19 19.64 -16.94
C ILE A 165 -6.09 20.27 -16.08
N GLU A 166 -5.27 21.11 -16.68
CA GLU A 166 -4.34 21.99 -15.98
C GLU A 166 -4.73 23.42 -16.26
N ALA A 167 -4.92 24.21 -15.20
CA ALA A 167 -5.26 25.60 -15.32
C ALA A 167 -4.37 26.48 -14.41
N ARG A 168 -3.93 27.63 -14.90
CA ARG A 168 -3.40 28.72 -14.11
C ARG A 168 -4.34 29.91 -14.24
N LEU A 169 -4.87 30.34 -13.11
CA LEU A 169 -5.94 31.36 -13.05
C LEU A 169 -5.48 32.53 -12.19
N PHE A 170 -5.84 33.75 -12.61
CA PHE A 170 -5.59 35.00 -11.87
C PHE A 170 -4.12 35.22 -11.49
N ASP A 171 -3.18 34.64 -12.22
CA ASP A 171 -1.74 34.60 -11.90
C ASP A 171 -1.37 34.02 -10.52
N ARG A 172 -2.31 33.37 -9.82
CA ARG A 172 -2.17 32.96 -8.42
C ARG A 172 -2.59 31.53 -8.15
N LEU A 173 -3.61 31.04 -8.84
CA LEU A 173 -4.16 29.71 -8.62
C LEU A 173 -3.70 28.75 -9.73
N SER A 174 -2.95 27.72 -9.40
CA SER A 174 -2.67 26.59 -10.25
C SER A 174 -3.56 25.43 -9.82
N LEU A 175 -4.32 24.87 -10.78
CA LEU A 175 -5.23 23.75 -10.57
C LEU A 175 -4.87 22.63 -11.55
N THR A 176 -4.74 21.43 -11.05
CA THR A 176 -4.69 20.21 -11.84
C THR A 176 -5.78 19.27 -11.34
N ALA A 177 -6.63 18.80 -12.24
CA ALA A 177 -7.62 17.77 -11.94
C ALA A 177 -7.48 16.66 -12.98
N GLU A 178 -7.40 15.42 -12.53
CA GLU A 178 -7.23 14.25 -13.38
C GLU A 178 -8.22 13.17 -12.99
N PHE A 179 -8.98 12.68 -13.94
CA PHE A 179 -9.75 11.46 -13.85
C PHE A 179 -8.92 10.32 -14.41
N PHE A 180 -8.86 9.20 -13.69
CA PHE A 180 -8.19 8.00 -14.15
C PHE A 180 -9.11 6.77 -14.09
N ASN A 181 -8.89 5.85 -15.04
CA ASN A 181 -9.51 4.53 -15.05
C ASN A 181 -8.44 3.51 -15.44
N LYS A 182 -7.97 2.77 -14.45
CA LYS A 182 -6.95 1.74 -14.58
C LYS A 182 -7.59 0.35 -14.52
N HIS A 183 -7.46 -0.40 -15.60
CA HIS A 183 -7.94 -1.77 -15.73
C HIS A 183 -6.74 -2.73 -15.77
N THR A 184 -6.57 -3.51 -14.71
CA THR A 184 -5.54 -4.56 -14.64
C THR A 184 -6.14 -5.88 -15.08
N LYS A 185 -5.51 -6.51 -16.06
CA LYS A 185 -5.86 -7.82 -16.63
C LYS A 185 -4.76 -8.84 -16.37
N ASP A 186 -5.12 -10.10 -16.35
CA ASP A 186 -4.18 -11.20 -16.15
C ASP A 186 -3.35 -11.03 -14.84
N LEU A 187 -4.03 -10.68 -13.74
CA LEU A 187 -3.41 -10.45 -12.42
C LEU A 187 -2.49 -11.62 -12.04
N LEU A 188 -1.27 -11.30 -11.65
CA LEU A 188 -0.28 -12.28 -11.19
C LEU A 188 -0.50 -12.59 -9.71
N LEU A 189 -1.09 -13.74 -9.39
CA LEU A 189 -1.39 -14.19 -8.03
C LEU A 189 -0.99 -15.64 -7.80
N ASN A 190 -0.77 -15.99 -6.53
CA ASN A 190 -0.65 -17.39 -6.12
C ASN A 190 -2.04 -17.97 -5.85
N MET A 191 -2.47 -18.88 -6.72
CA MET A 191 -3.78 -19.54 -6.63
C MET A 191 -3.74 -20.70 -5.65
N PRO A 192 -4.62 -20.73 -4.63
CA PRO A 192 -4.71 -21.83 -3.68
C PRO A 192 -5.04 -23.16 -4.36
N LYS A 193 -4.37 -24.20 -3.96
CA LYS A 193 -4.64 -25.60 -4.34
C LYS A 193 -5.24 -26.37 -3.16
N ALA A 194 -5.90 -27.49 -3.47
CA ALA A 194 -6.30 -28.42 -2.42
C ALA A 194 -5.05 -29.05 -1.79
N THR A 195 -4.97 -29.09 -0.47
CA THR A 195 -3.83 -29.68 0.29
C THR A 195 -3.53 -31.13 -0.08
N SER A 196 -4.54 -31.87 -0.57
CA SER A 196 -4.38 -33.24 -1.11
C SER A 196 -3.44 -33.33 -2.33
N THR A 197 -3.14 -32.19 -2.99
CA THR A 197 -2.16 -32.14 -4.09
C THR A 197 -0.73 -32.05 -3.61
N GLY A 198 -0.49 -31.85 -2.31
CA GLY A 198 0.83 -31.63 -1.71
C GLY A 198 1.35 -30.19 -1.87
N PHE A 199 0.55 -29.26 -2.39
CA PHE A 199 0.91 -27.87 -2.62
C PHE A 199 -0.17 -26.93 -2.09
N ASP A 200 0.25 -25.83 -1.45
CA ASP A 200 -0.66 -24.82 -0.93
C ASP A 200 -1.18 -23.90 -2.05
N SER A 201 -0.31 -23.58 -3.01
CA SER A 201 -0.63 -22.68 -4.11
C SER A 201 0.29 -22.85 -5.31
N TYR A 202 -0.06 -22.23 -6.43
CA TYR A 202 0.81 -22.11 -7.61
C TYR A 202 0.62 -20.74 -8.26
N PRO A 203 1.67 -20.18 -8.91
CA PRO A 203 1.57 -18.88 -9.58
C PRO A 203 0.73 -18.98 -10.85
N ALA A 204 -0.19 -18.06 -11.05
CA ALA A 204 -1.07 -18.01 -12.22
C ALA A 204 -1.49 -16.58 -12.55
N ASN A 205 -1.90 -16.38 -13.80
CA ASN A 205 -2.60 -15.17 -14.22
C ASN A 205 -4.10 -15.35 -13.95
N VAL A 206 -4.64 -14.58 -12.99
CA VAL A 206 -6.00 -14.77 -12.50
C VAL A 206 -6.79 -13.47 -12.48
N GLY A 207 -7.80 -13.42 -13.36
CA GLY A 207 -8.80 -12.39 -13.27
C GLY A 207 -8.38 -10.99 -13.69
N SER A 208 -9.18 -10.04 -13.29
CA SER A 208 -8.99 -8.63 -13.59
C SER A 208 -9.58 -7.75 -12.49
N MET A 209 -9.00 -6.56 -12.30
CA MET A 209 -9.51 -5.55 -11.39
C MET A 209 -9.51 -4.17 -12.03
N ARG A 210 -10.27 -3.26 -11.48
CA ARG A 210 -10.42 -1.89 -11.94
C ARG A 210 -10.23 -0.92 -10.79
N ASN A 211 -9.40 0.09 -11.04
CA ASN A 211 -9.28 1.26 -10.19
C ASN A 211 -9.78 2.46 -10.96
N ILE A 212 -10.72 3.20 -10.41
CA ILE A 212 -11.27 4.43 -10.99
C ILE A 212 -11.23 5.52 -9.95
N GLY A 213 -10.82 6.72 -10.34
CA GLY A 213 -10.69 7.79 -9.37
C GLY A 213 -10.45 9.15 -9.97
N VAL A 214 -10.29 10.11 -9.07
CA VAL A 214 -10.02 11.51 -9.39
C VAL A 214 -8.93 12.02 -8.46
N ASP A 215 -7.93 12.67 -9.04
CA ASP A 215 -6.86 13.37 -8.33
C ASP A 215 -7.00 14.88 -8.60
N ILE A 216 -6.97 15.69 -7.53
CA ILE A 216 -7.03 17.14 -7.61
C ILE A 216 -5.85 17.71 -6.85
N THR A 217 -5.12 18.64 -7.49
CA THR A 217 -4.09 19.44 -6.85
C THR A 217 -4.40 20.90 -7.10
N ALA A 218 -4.50 21.70 -6.04
CA ALA A 218 -4.69 23.14 -6.12
C ALA A 218 -3.58 23.84 -5.34
N SER A 219 -2.87 24.78 -5.98
CA SER A 219 -1.85 25.60 -5.35
C SER A 219 -2.22 27.07 -5.53
N VAL A 220 -2.39 27.79 -4.44
CA VAL A 220 -2.78 29.19 -4.43
C VAL A 220 -1.74 30.07 -3.73
N GLU A 221 -1.27 31.10 -4.42
CA GLU A 221 -0.45 32.17 -3.86
C GLU A 221 -1.37 33.18 -3.15
N ILE A 222 -1.66 32.95 -1.85
CA ILE A 222 -2.62 33.79 -1.07
C ILE A 222 -2.07 35.19 -0.90
N PHE A 223 -0.78 35.33 -0.55
CA PHE A 223 -0.04 36.58 -0.53
C PHE A 223 1.15 36.46 -1.48
N LYS A 224 1.13 37.30 -2.54
CA LYS A 224 2.13 37.30 -3.61
C LYS A 224 2.80 38.67 -3.71
N GLY A 225 4.13 38.72 -3.83
CA GLY A 225 4.88 39.93 -4.09
C GLY A 225 4.87 40.95 -2.94
N SER A 226 4.48 40.53 -1.73
CA SER A 226 4.55 41.34 -0.50
C SER A 226 5.77 40.95 0.34
N ALA A 227 6.05 41.71 1.40
CA ALA A 227 7.10 41.35 2.35
C ALA A 227 6.85 39.98 3.01
N PHE A 228 5.58 39.57 3.09
CA PHE A 228 5.12 38.26 3.54
C PHE A 228 4.46 37.55 2.35
N GLU A 229 4.97 36.37 2.02
CA GLU A 229 4.42 35.51 1.00
C GLU A 229 3.83 34.26 1.67
N TRP A 230 2.69 33.79 1.17
CA TRP A 230 2.04 32.57 1.60
C TRP A 230 1.49 31.82 0.40
N THR A 231 1.96 30.59 0.21
CA THR A 231 1.44 29.64 -0.76
C THR A 231 0.81 28.47 -0.02
N LEU A 232 -0.43 28.12 -0.39
CA LEU A 232 -1.12 26.92 0.07
C LEU A 232 -1.26 25.95 -1.08
N THR A 233 -0.76 24.73 -0.92
CA THR A 233 -0.97 23.63 -1.86
C THR A 233 -1.80 22.55 -1.19
N ALA A 234 -2.93 22.18 -1.81
CA ALA A 234 -3.84 21.14 -1.36
C ALA A 234 -3.90 20.02 -2.42
N MET A 235 -3.77 18.78 -1.99
CA MET A 235 -4.00 17.59 -2.79
C MET A 235 -5.15 16.78 -2.21
N ALA A 236 -6.01 16.23 -3.07
CA ALA A 236 -7.09 15.32 -2.72
C ALA A 236 -7.23 14.22 -3.77
N SER A 237 -7.32 12.99 -3.33
CA SER A 237 -7.51 11.80 -4.17
C SER A 237 -8.67 10.97 -3.66
N HIS A 238 -9.55 10.57 -4.57
CA HIS A 238 -10.61 9.59 -4.35
C HIS A 238 -10.40 8.42 -5.29
N ILE A 239 -10.43 7.20 -4.76
CA ILE A 239 -10.24 5.96 -5.55
C ILE A 239 -11.30 4.94 -5.17
N ARG A 240 -11.83 4.25 -6.17
CA ARG A 240 -12.65 3.04 -6.01
C ARG A 240 -11.98 1.89 -6.72
N ASN A 241 -11.77 0.81 -5.99
CA ASN A 241 -11.27 -0.45 -6.52
C ASN A 241 -12.39 -1.48 -6.61
N LYS A 242 -12.35 -2.32 -7.63
CA LYS A 242 -13.28 -3.43 -7.80
C LYS A 242 -12.61 -4.59 -8.54
N ILE A 243 -12.73 -5.80 -8.00
CA ILE A 243 -12.40 -7.03 -8.70
C ILE A 243 -13.53 -7.29 -9.72
N LEU A 244 -13.19 -7.38 -11.00
CA LEU A 244 -14.17 -7.55 -12.08
C LEU A 244 -14.36 -9.02 -12.40
N LYS A 245 -13.29 -9.81 -12.38
CA LYS A 245 -13.31 -11.23 -12.68
C LYS A 245 -12.20 -11.94 -11.95
N LEU A 246 -12.48 -13.14 -11.45
CA LEU A 246 -11.49 -14.12 -11.01
C LEU A 246 -11.55 -15.33 -11.96
N ALA A 247 -10.41 -16.00 -12.17
CA ALA A 247 -10.38 -17.23 -12.93
C ALA A 247 -10.94 -18.36 -12.06
N ASP A 248 -11.41 -19.44 -12.65
CA ASP A 248 -11.81 -20.75 -12.10
C ASP A 248 -12.51 -20.81 -10.72
N LYS A 249 -12.44 -19.78 -9.89
CA LYS A 249 -13.06 -19.73 -8.55
C LYS A 249 -13.78 -18.41 -8.36
N PRO A 250 -14.99 -18.39 -7.77
CA PRO A 250 -15.74 -17.16 -7.52
C PRO A 250 -15.07 -16.29 -6.44
N GLU A 251 -14.21 -16.88 -5.61
CA GLU A 251 -13.55 -16.19 -4.50
C GLU A 251 -12.24 -16.88 -4.07
N ILE A 252 -11.34 -16.08 -3.52
CA ILE A 252 -10.08 -16.52 -2.90
C ILE A 252 -10.03 -15.92 -1.50
N ILE A 253 -9.97 -16.78 -0.47
CA ILE A 253 -9.88 -16.37 0.93
C ILE A 253 -8.42 -16.45 1.35
N SER A 254 -7.89 -15.38 1.93
CA SER A 254 -6.52 -15.29 2.45
C SER A 254 -6.54 -14.68 3.85
N GLY A 255 -6.49 -15.52 4.88
CA GLY A 255 -6.58 -15.08 6.27
C GLY A 255 -7.90 -14.39 6.59
N SER A 256 -7.82 -13.12 6.95
CA SER A 256 -8.96 -12.24 7.23
C SER A 256 -9.49 -11.47 6.03
N ASN A 257 -8.93 -11.68 4.84
CA ASN A 257 -9.29 -10.97 3.62
C ASN A 257 -9.91 -11.92 2.59
N ILE A 258 -10.68 -11.34 1.67
CA ILE A 258 -11.27 -12.04 0.54
C ILE A 258 -11.00 -11.27 -0.76
N PHE A 259 -10.74 -12.04 -1.81
CA PHE A 259 -10.83 -11.59 -3.19
C PHE A 259 -12.09 -12.20 -3.78
N ARG A 260 -13.07 -11.37 -4.08
CA ARG A 260 -14.38 -11.80 -4.64
C ARG A 260 -14.79 -10.84 -5.74
N GLU A 261 -15.40 -11.38 -6.80
CA GLU A 261 -15.96 -10.55 -7.86
C GLU A 261 -16.99 -9.57 -7.30
N GLY A 262 -16.85 -8.30 -7.67
CA GLY A 262 -17.71 -7.23 -7.19
C GLY A 262 -17.21 -6.48 -5.97
N GLU A 263 -16.28 -7.06 -5.19
CA GLU A 263 -15.70 -6.47 -4.00
C GLU A 263 -14.38 -5.72 -4.31
N ALA A 264 -13.94 -4.90 -3.36
CA ALA A 264 -12.61 -4.29 -3.40
C ALA A 264 -11.53 -5.33 -3.06
N VAL A 265 -10.31 -5.11 -3.58
CA VAL A 265 -9.15 -5.91 -3.19
C VAL A 265 -8.89 -5.79 -1.69
N ASN A 266 -8.52 -6.90 -1.04
CA ASN A 266 -8.30 -6.96 0.41
C ASN A 266 -9.51 -6.54 1.26
N SER A 267 -10.75 -6.80 0.79
CA SER A 267 -11.93 -6.66 1.64
C SER A 267 -11.85 -7.59 2.83
N PHE A 268 -12.19 -7.10 4.02
CA PHE A 268 -12.22 -7.90 5.23
C PHE A 268 -13.37 -8.88 5.20
N TYR A 269 -13.06 -10.15 5.46
CA TYR A 269 -13.99 -11.27 5.46
C TYR A 269 -13.93 -11.97 6.80
N LEU A 270 -14.80 -11.52 7.72
CA LEU A 270 -14.74 -11.88 9.13
C LEU A 270 -16.08 -12.44 9.61
N PRO A 271 -16.06 -13.24 10.70
CA PRO A 271 -17.25 -13.52 11.48
C PRO A 271 -17.84 -12.21 12.03
N VAL A 272 -19.16 -12.14 12.08
CA VAL A 272 -19.86 -10.99 12.67
C VAL A 272 -20.18 -11.28 14.13
N SER A 273 -19.76 -10.39 15.03
CA SER A 273 -20.03 -10.49 16.44
C SER A 273 -21.52 -10.27 16.75
N ALA A 274 -22.06 -11.05 17.66
CA ALA A 274 -23.40 -10.85 18.25
C ALA A 274 -23.34 -10.39 19.72
N GLY A 275 -22.14 -9.97 20.16
CA GLY A 275 -21.86 -9.52 21.52
C GLY A 275 -21.47 -10.65 22.47
N VAL A 276 -21.69 -10.44 23.76
CA VAL A 276 -21.45 -11.43 24.83
C VAL A 276 -22.78 -11.83 25.43
N ASP A 277 -23.00 -13.12 25.66
CA ASP A 277 -24.19 -13.61 26.31
C ASP A 277 -24.22 -13.16 27.80
N PRO A 278 -25.21 -12.36 28.22
CA PRO A 278 -25.27 -11.88 29.58
C PRO A 278 -25.43 -13.01 30.64
N LEU A 279 -25.97 -14.17 30.24
CA LEU A 279 -26.20 -15.28 31.17
C LEU A 279 -24.97 -16.16 31.32
N THR A 280 -24.24 -16.43 30.26
CA THR A 280 -23.13 -17.39 30.23
C THR A 280 -21.76 -16.77 30.15
N GLY A 281 -21.68 -15.50 29.68
CA GLY A 281 -20.43 -14.78 29.42
C GLY A 281 -19.69 -15.25 28.16
N ASN A 282 -20.28 -16.12 27.34
CA ASN A 282 -19.67 -16.58 26.11
C ASN A 282 -19.74 -15.51 25.02
N GLN A 283 -18.71 -15.44 24.16
CA GLN A 283 -18.76 -14.68 22.93
C GLN A 283 -19.84 -15.28 22.01
N LEU A 284 -20.73 -14.45 21.49
CA LEU A 284 -21.76 -14.83 20.52
C LEU A 284 -21.38 -14.33 19.12
N TYR A 285 -21.75 -15.12 18.14
CA TYR A 285 -21.54 -14.82 16.72
C TYR A 285 -22.86 -14.93 15.96
N TRP A 286 -23.03 -14.10 14.94
CA TRP A 286 -24.08 -14.27 13.96
C TRP A 286 -23.64 -15.30 12.93
N VAL A 287 -24.48 -16.33 12.71
CA VAL A 287 -24.24 -17.36 11.71
C VAL A 287 -25.49 -17.60 10.87
N ASP A 288 -25.31 -17.97 9.61
CA ASP A 288 -26.35 -18.29 8.63
C ASP A 288 -26.21 -19.71 8.05
N ARG A 289 -25.34 -20.52 8.70
CA ARG A 289 -25.06 -21.90 8.28
C ARG A 289 -25.10 -22.86 9.45
N ASP A 290 -25.58 -24.07 9.17
CA ASP A 290 -25.54 -25.17 10.13
C ASP A 290 -24.21 -25.97 10.06
N LYS A 291 -24.10 -27.01 10.88
CA LYS A 291 -22.90 -27.89 10.94
C LYS A 291 -22.62 -28.63 9.62
N ASN A 292 -23.58 -28.76 8.75
CA ASN A 292 -23.46 -29.38 7.42
C ASN A 292 -23.22 -28.33 6.32
N ASN A 293 -22.92 -27.06 6.69
CA ASN A 293 -22.74 -25.93 5.79
C ASN A 293 -24.00 -25.59 4.95
N LYS A 294 -25.20 -26.00 5.42
CA LYS A 294 -26.47 -25.67 4.80
C LYS A 294 -26.93 -24.29 5.28
N ILE A 295 -27.41 -23.48 4.34
CA ILE A 295 -27.96 -22.16 4.65
C ILE A 295 -29.21 -22.31 5.54
N VAL A 296 -29.24 -21.58 6.63
CA VAL A 296 -30.36 -21.51 7.60
C VAL A 296 -30.66 -20.03 7.91
N PRO A 297 -31.84 -19.71 8.47
CA PRO A 297 -32.08 -18.35 8.97
C PRO A 297 -31.00 -17.89 9.94
N ARG A 298 -30.57 -16.66 9.84
CA ARG A 298 -29.51 -16.07 10.67
C ARG A 298 -29.87 -16.15 12.17
N TYR A 299 -28.98 -16.70 12.97
CA TYR A 299 -29.15 -16.85 14.42
C TYR A 299 -27.85 -16.60 15.18
N LYS A 300 -27.95 -16.45 16.51
CA LYS A 300 -26.81 -16.28 17.40
C LYS A 300 -26.36 -17.62 17.93
N THR A 301 -25.04 -17.81 18.01
CA THR A 301 -24.41 -19.01 18.60
C THR A 301 -23.09 -18.67 19.24
N ASP A 302 -22.68 -19.44 20.24
CA ASP A 302 -21.32 -19.45 20.80
C ASP A 302 -20.44 -20.55 20.19
N ASP A 303 -20.99 -21.36 19.27
CA ASP A 303 -20.23 -22.38 18.54
C ASP A 303 -19.31 -21.73 17.49
N VAL A 304 -18.04 -21.59 17.88
CA VAL A 304 -16.99 -20.99 17.06
C VAL A 304 -16.74 -21.74 15.75
N THR A 305 -17.08 -23.04 15.67
CA THR A 305 -16.84 -23.86 14.49
C THR A 305 -17.71 -23.42 13.30
N LEU A 306 -18.89 -22.90 13.57
CA LEU A 306 -19.84 -22.41 12.56
C LEU A 306 -19.43 -21.08 11.94
N THR A 307 -18.56 -20.31 12.60
CA THR A 307 -18.14 -18.98 12.15
C THR A 307 -17.32 -19.03 10.87
N THR A 308 -16.61 -20.13 10.61
CA THR A 308 -15.75 -20.26 9.43
C THR A 308 -16.52 -20.15 8.11
N ASN A 309 -17.71 -20.72 8.08
CA ASN A 309 -18.58 -20.74 6.88
C ASN A 309 -19.61 -19.60 6.87
N SER A 310 -19.71 -18.83 7.96
CA SER A 310 -20.66 -17.71 8.12
C SER A 310 -19.96 -16.36 8.20
N ARG A 311 -18.83 -16.23 7.52
CA ARG A 311 -18.11 -14.93 7.40
C ARG A 311 -18.84 -14.01 6.44
N GLU A 312 -18.71 -12.71 6.67
CA GLU A 312 -19.28 -11.66 5.81
C GLU A 312 -18.18 -10.67 5.40
N VAL A 313 -18.40 -9.98 4.28
CA VAL A 313 -17.59 -8.81 3.91
C VAL A 313 -18.01 -7.66 4.81
N VAL A 314 -17.13 -7.23 5.69
CA VAL A 314 -17.45 -6.26 6.76
C VAL A 314 -16.73 -4.91 6.59
N GLY A 315 -15.94 -4.75 5.54
CA GLY A 315 -15.26 -3.51 5.24
C GLY A 315 -14.04 -3.70 4.36
N ASN A 316 -13.30 -2.61 4.13
CA ASN A 316 -12.03 -2.64 3.37
C ASN A 316 -11.08 -1.53 3.81
N ARG A 317 -9.81 -1.64 3.40
CA ARG A 317 -8.75 -0.68 3.78
C ARG A 317 -8.75 0.60 2.95
N ILE A 318 -9.40 0.64 1.81
CA ILE A 318 -9.33 1.75 0.86
C ILE A 318 -10.04 2.98 1.45
N PRO A 319 -9.35 4.12 1.60
CA PRO A 319 -9.99 5.33 2.12
C PRO A 319 -10.95 5.94 1.08
N ASP A 320 -11.96 6.65 1.57
CA ASP A 320 -12.87 7.42 0.73
C ASP A 320 -12.17 8.65 0.13
N LEU A 321 -11.27 9.28 0.91
CA LEU A 321 -10.51 10.45 0.52
C LEU A 321 -9.16 10.45 1.22
N TYR A 322 -8.09 10.77 0.49
CA TYR A 322 -6.77 11.00 1.09
C TYR A 322 -6.04 12.13 0.36
N GLY A 323 -5.07 12.74 1.04
CA GLY A 323 -4.32 13.83 0.44
C GLY A 323 -3.36 14.50 1.39
N SER A 324 -2.98 15.73 1.01
CA SER A 324 -2.04 16.55 1.77
C SER A 324 -2.37 18.03 1.70
N LEU A 325 -1.89 18.76 2.70
CA LEU A 325 -1.88 20.23 2.71
C LEU A 325 -0.46 20.68 3.02
N THR A 326 0.10 21.51 2.13
CA THR A 326 1.39 22.17 2.33
C THR A 326 1.18 23.66 2.44
N ASN A 327 1.68 24.24 3.52
CA ASN A 327 1.70 25.70 3.73
C ASN A 327 3.15 26.17 3.67
N ASP A 328 3.47 27.05 2.73
CA ASP A 328 4.77 27.67 2.56
C ASP A 328 4.68 29.17 2.85
N PHE A 329 5.41 29.62 3.85
CA PHE A 329 5.48 31.02 4.27
C PHE A 329 6.90 31.55 4.07
N ARG A 330 7.01 32.80 3.58
CA ARG A 330 8.29 33.52 3.48
C ARG A 330 8.17 34.92 4.02
N TYR A 331 9.15 35.32 4.85
CA TYR A 331 9.19 36.65 5.43
C TYR A 331 10.62 37.07 5.78
N LYS A 332 11.14 38.12 5.15
CA LYS A 332 12.47 38.73 5.45
C LYS A 332 13.63 37.71 5.62
N GLY A 333 13.74 36.77 4.72
CA GLY A 333 14.78 35.72 4.75
C GLY A 333 14.40 34.47 5.54
N PHE A 334 13.33 34.50 6.34
CA PHE A 334 12.77 33.29 6.94
C PHE A 334 11.89 32.58 5.92
N ASP A 335 11.95 31.26 5.93
CA ASP A 335 11.02 30.36 5.23
C ASP A 335 10.51 29.30 6.21
N LEU A 336 9.21 29.06 6.18
CA LEU A 336 8.54 28.02 6.97
C LEU A 336 7.66 27.19 6.04
N SER A 337 7.91 25.88 6.00
CA SER A 337 7.08 24.90 5.29
C SER A 337 6.45 23.93 6.28
N ILE A 338 5.14 23.70 6.16
CA ILE A 338 4.38 22.75 6.99
C ILE A 338 3.64 21.80 6.05
N LEU A 339 4.05 20.54 6.06
CA LEU A 339 3.39 19.46 5.34
C LEU A 339 2.52 18.66 6.29
N THR A 340 1.24 18.58 5.97
CA THR A 340 0.29 17.67 6.62
C THR A 340 -0.29 16.68 5.63
N THR A 341 -0.63 15.47 6.10
CA THR A 341 -1.32 14.45 5.31
C THR A 341 -2.57 14.00 6.03
N TYR A 342 -3.56 13.58 5.28
CA TYR A 342 -4.82 13.07 5.82
C TYR A 342 -5.35 11.89 5.02
N SER A 343 -6.12 11.06 5.70
CA SER A 343 -6.92 9.97 5.10
C SER A 343 -8.25 9.91 5.84
N ILE A 344 -9.33 9.76 5.10
CA ILE A 344 -10.69 9.69 5.63
C ILE A 344 -11.32 8.39 5.13
N GLY A 345 -11.93 7.62 6.03
CA GLY A 345 -12.50 6.32 5.69
C GLY A 345 -11.47 5.19 5.64
N GLY A 346 -11.94 4.04 5.21
CA GLY A 346 -11.23 2.77 5.28
C GLY A 346 -11.17 2.20 6.70
N GLU A 347 -10.98 0.90 6.78
CA GLU A 347 -10.87 0.17 8.05
C GLU A 347 -9.53 -0.53 8.15
N MET A 348 -9.15 -0.84 9.39
CA MET A 348 -7.98 -1.64 9.72
C MET A 348 -8.32 -2.67 10.76
N LEU A 349 -7.69 -3.83 10.65
CA LEU A 349 -7.71 -4.86 11.67
C LEU A 349 -6.56 -4.64 12.64
N ASP A 350 -6.88 -4.29 13.90
CA ASP A 350 -5.88 -4.14 14.95
C ASP A 350 -5.53 -5.50 15.56
N GLY A 351 -4.58 -6.20 14.94
CA GLY A 351 -4.14 -7.52 15.41
C GLY A 351 -3.44 -7.49 16.77
N VAL A 352 -2.86 -6.36 17.16
CA VAL A 352 -2.19 -6.21 18.46
C VAL A 352 -3.23 -6.06 19.59
N TYR A 353 -4.17 -5.13 19.42
CA TYR A 353 -5.25 -4.94 20.37
C TYR A 353 -6.11 -6.21 20.50
N GLY A 354 -6.50 -6.82 19.37
CA GLY A 354 -7.23 -8.08 19.35
C GLY A 354 -6.51 -9.19 20.13
N SER A 355 -5.18 -9.31 19.95
CA SER A 355 -4.38 -10.28 20.72
C SER A 355 -4.35 -9.98 22.22
N MET A 356 -4.23 -8.71 22.63
CA MET A 356 -4.25 -8.30 24.03
C MET A 356 -5.65 -8.34 24.66
N MET A 357 -6.70 -8.35 23.86
CA MET A 357 -8.09 -8.51 24.32
C MET A 357 -8.53 -9.96 24.37
N ASN A 358 -7.74 -10.89 23.79
CA ASN A 358 -8.07 -12.30 23.81
C ASN A 358 -7.85 -12.91 25.21
N VAL A 359 -8.91 -12.94 26.01
CA VAL A 359 -8.91 -13.44 27.39
C VAL A 359 -8.89 -14.97 27.49
N GLY A 360 -8.84 -15.68 26.35
CA GLY A 360 -8.78 -17.14 26.28
C GLY A 360 -7.36 -17.73 26.43
N TYR A 361 -6.30 -16.93 26.30
CA TYR A 361 -4.92 -17.42 26.37
C TYR A 361 -4.25 -17.12 27.70
N LYS A 362 -3.71 -18.17 28.34
CA LYS A 362 -2.91 -18.05 29.57
C LYS A 362 -1.49 -17.55 29.24
N GLY A 363 -0.96 -16.68 30.12
CA GLY A 363 0.44 -16.23 30.04
C GLY A 363 0.67 -15.04 29.14
N TYR A 364 -0.38 -14.47 28.53
CA TYR A 364 -0.30 -13.26 27.74
C TYR A 364 -0.58 -12.01 28.59
N VAL A 365 0.02 -10.89 28.19
CA VAL A 365 -0.30 -9.58 28.77
C VAL A 365 -1.60 -9.09 28.16
N TRP A 366 -2.57 -8.74 29.00
CA TRP A 366 -3.85 -8.22 28.53
C TRP A 366 -3.91 -6.70 28.58
N HIS A 367 -4.65 -6.13 27.66
CA HIS A 367 -4.97 -4.71 27.68
C HIS A 367 -5.89 -4.41 28.89
N LYS A 368 -5.77 -3.21 29.48
CA LYS A 368 -6.62 -2.78 30.61
C LYS A 368 -8.13 -2.90 30.33
N ASN A 369 -8.55 -2.80 29.08
CA ASN A 369 -9.94 -2.95 28.68
C ASN A 369 -10.49 -4.37 28.94
N ALA A 370 -9.62 -5.39 29.01
CA ALA A 370 -10.02 -6.73 29.42
C ALA A 370 -10.60 -6.81 30.83
N LEU A 371 -10.38 -5.79 31.65
CA LEU A 371 -11.03 -5.68 33.01
C LEU A 371 -12.55 -5.50 32.90
N ARG A 372 -13.09 -5.05 31.77
CA ARG A 372 -14.54 -4.95 31.52
C ARG A 372 -15.20 -6.29 31.26
N ARG A 373 -14.44 -7.38 31.27
CA ARG A 373 -14.95 -8.71 30.98
C ARG A 373 -16.16 -9.09 31.83
N TRP A 374 -16.98 -9.93 31.26
CA TRP A 374 -18.08 -10.56 31.99
C TRP A 374 -17.58 -11.33 33.25
N GLN A 375 -18.25 -11.16 34.38
CA GLN A 375 -17.87 -11.74 35.69
C GLN A 375 -18.99 -12.56 36.32
N LYS A 376 -20.25 -12.17 36.07
CA LYS A 376 -21.43 -12.84 36.66
C LYS A 376 -22.66 -12.75 35.76
N PRO A 377 -23.62 -13.67 35.87
CA PRO A 377 -24.90 -13.62 35.17
C PRO A 377 -25.58 -12.25 35.32
N GLY A 378 -26.02 -11.69 34.20
CA GLY A 378 -26.61 -10.36 34.11
C GLY A 378 -25.65 -9.23 33.73
N ASP A 379 -24.35 -9.47 33.69
CA ASP A 379 -23.39 -8.45 33.25
C ASP A 379 -23.56 -8.18 31.74
N ILE A 380 -23.68 -6.89 31.38
CA ILE A 380 -23.72 -6.43 29.99
C ILE A 380 -22.36 -5.87 29.66
N THR A 381 -21.62 -6.53 28.78
CA THR A 381 -20.26 -6.17 28.39
C THR A 381 -19.95 -6.60 26.95
N ASP A 382 -18.91 -6.00 26.37
CA ASP A 382 -18.35 -6.32 25.06
C ASP A 382 -17.17 -7.31 25.13
N VAL A 383 -16.73 -7.69 26.36
CA VAL A 383 -15.60 -8.59 26.60
C VAL A 383 -16.09 -9.87 27.25
N PRO A 384 -15.87 -11.05 26.65
CA PRO A 384 -16.35 -12.31 27.18
C PRO A 384 -15.65 -12.67 28.49
N LYS A 385 -16.17 -13.70 29.16
CA LYS A 385 -15.55 -14.26 30.39
C LYS A 385 -14.18 -14.84 30.07
N ILE A 386 -13.30 -14.89 31.08
CA ILE A 386 -12.04 -15.62 31.00
C ILE A 386 -12.36 -17.13 31.04
N MET A 387 -11.97 -17.82 29.98
CA MET A 387 -11.98 -19.26 29.92
C MET A 387 -10.63 -19.77 29.41
N TRP A 388 -10.12 -20.81 30.06
CA TRP A 388 -8.95 -21.53 29.60
C TRP A 388 -9.24 -22.17 28.23
N ASP A 389 -8.36 -21.94 27.28
CA ASP A 389 -8.41 -22.54 25.94
C ASP A 389 -9.66 -22.20 25.09
N GLN A 390 -10.34 -21.11 25.46
CA GLN A 390 -11.44 -20.61 24.65
C GLN A 390 -10.90 -19.92 23.40
N GLN A 391 -11.25 -20.46 22.24
CA GLN A 391 -10.96 -19.80 20.96
C GLN A 391 -11.94 -18.62 20.75
N ILE A 392 -11.46 -17.41 20.99
CA ILE A 392 -12.15 -16.18 20.59
C ILE A 392 -11.72 -15.84 19.18
N ARG A 393 -12.67 -15.71 18.27
CA ARG A 393 -12.37 -15.34 16.87
C ARG A 393 -12.28 -13.82 16.74
N VAL A 394 -11.38 -13.39 15.88
CA VAL A 394 -11.37 -12.03 15.35
C VAL A 394 -12.67 -11.80 14.57
N THR A 395 -13.34 -10.70 14.84
CA THR A 395 -14.65 -10.33 14.29
C THR A 395 -14.64 -8.92 13.70
N ASP A 396 -15.78 -8.47 13.19
CA ASP A 396 -16.01 -7.09 12.76
C ASP A 396 -15.78 -6.05 13.88
N GLN A 397 -15.90 -6.42 15.15
CA GLN A 397 -15.60 -5.53 16.30
C GLN A 397 -14.11 -5.19 16.46
N ASP A 398 -13.24 -6.00 15.87
CA ASP A 398 -11.78 -5.74 15.85
C ASP A 398 -11.36 -4.81 14.70
N LEU A 399 -12.31 -4.45 13.83
CA LEU A 399 -12.10 -3.41 12.82
C LEU A 399 -12.21 -2.03 13.43
N ILE A 400 -11.31 -1.18 13.01
CA ILE A 400 -11.21 0.19 13.48
C ILE A 400 -11.13 1.14 12.30
N ASN A 401 -11.68 2.33 12.46
CA ASN A 401 -11.59 3.39 11.46
C ASN A 401 -10.12 3.80 11.25
N ALA A 402 -9.64 3.72 10.02
CA ALA A 402 -8.27 4.01 9.63
C ALA A 402 -8.03 5.49 9.29
N SER A 403 -9.00 6.37 9.55
CA SER A 403 -8.84 7.80 9.29
C SER A 403 -7.75 8.40 10.16
N TYR A 404 -6.99 9.31 9.57
CA TYR A 404 -5.94 10.05 10.29
C TYR A 404 -5.74 11.46 9.72
N PHE A 405 -5.14 12.32 10.54
CA PHE A 405 -4.49 13.55 10.17
C PHE A 405 -3.09 13.57 10.79
N ALA A 406 -2.07 13.84 9.98
CA ALA A 406 -0.68 13.80 10.42
C ALA A 406 0.07 15.09 10.06
N ILE A 407 0.85 15.62 11.00
CA ILE A 407 1.86 16.64 10.74
C ILE A 407 3.14 15.91 10.38
N LYS A 408 3.44 15.84 9.08
CA LYS A 408 4.52 15.03 8.52
C LYS A 408 5.87 15.70 8.61
N ASN A 409 5.91 16.97 8.24
CA ASN A 409 7.15 17.74 8.23
C ASN A 409 6.87 19.20 8.58
N ILE A 410 7.75 19.79 9.40
CA ILE A 410 7.88 21.23 9.57
C ILE A 410 9.34 21.58 9.33
N THR A 411 9.60 22.48 8.38
CA THR A 411 10.92 23.00 8.08
C THR A 411 10.91 24.50 8.28
N LEU A 412 11.80 24.99 9.16
CA LEU A 412 12.03 26.43 9.37
C LEU A 412 13.44 26.76 8.92
N GLY A 413 13.59 27.62 7.94
CA GLY A 413 14.85 28.08 7.38
C GLY A 413 15.06 29.59 7.58
N TYR A 414 16.32 29.99 7.55
CA TYR A 414 16.74 31.39 7.47
C TYR A 414 17.87 31.54 6.48
N SER A 415 17.67 32.35 5.44
CA SER A 415 18.68 32.72 4.45
C SER A 415 19.32 34.05 4.84
N LEU A 416 20.65 34.08 4.89
CA LEU A 416 21.41 35.27 5.24
C LEU A 416 21.19 36.37 4.21
N SER A 417 21.19 37.63 4.71
CA SER A 417 20.99 38.78 3.83
C SER A 417 22.16 38.99 2.86
N LYS A 418 21.87 39.47 1.66
CA LYS A 418 22.87 39.76 0.61
C LYS A 418 24.05 40.62 1.10
N LYS A 419 23.80 41.55 2.04
CA LYS A 419 24.87 42.41 2.64
C LYS A 419 25.94 41.58 3.37
N TRP A 420 25.55 40.53 4.09
CA TRP A 420 26.49 39.63 4.78
C TRP A 420 27.18 38.69 3.79
N LEU A 421 26.45 38.14 2.84
CA LEU A 421 26.96 37.22 1.82
C LEU A 421 28.07 37.86 0.96
N GLN A 422 27.90 39.12 0.55
CA GLN A 422 28.88 39.85 -0.23
C GLN A 422 30.22 40.04 0.54
N LYS A 423 30.16 40.24 1.88
CA LYS A 423 31.37 40.40 2.69
C LYS A 423 32.21 39.12 2.74
N ILE A 424 31.59 37.96 2.67
CA ILE A 424 32.21 36.64 2.74
C ILE A 424 32.38 35.97 1.39
N LYS A 425 32.03 36.69 0.29
CA LYS A 425 32.10 36.22 -1.11
C LYS A 425 31.34 34.93 -1.36
N MET A 426 30.16 34.80 -0.80
CA MET A 426 29.26 33.66 -0.99
C MET A 426 27.96 34.08 -1.68
N GLU A 427 27.36 33.15 -2.46
CA GLU A 427 26.10 33.42 -3.15
C GLU A 427 24.88 33.26 -2.23
N ASN A 428 24.88 32.21 -1.41
CA ASN A 428 23.82 31.94 -0.47
C ASN A 428 24.32 31.13 0.74
N ILE A 429 23.81 31.46 1.93
CA ILE A 429 23.91 30.62 3.13
C ILE A 429 22.50 30.55 3.72
N ARG A 430 21.97 29.34 3.86
CA ARG A 430 20.70 29.06 4.52
C ARG A 430 20.92 28.07 5.66
N VAL A 431 20.51 28.44 6.86
CA VAL A 431 20.46 27.56 8.03
C VAL A 431 19.03 27.11 8.22
N TYR A 432 18.80 25.84 8.47
CA TYR A 432 17.45 25.32 8.65
C TYR A 432 17.36 24.24 9.72
N ALA A 433 16.18 24.16 10.32
CA ALA A 433 15.80 23.06 11.20
C ALA A 433 14.58 22.36 10.58
N THR A 434 14.59 21.03 10.60
CA THR A 434 13.46 20.22 10.15
C THR A 434 13.03 19.24 11.23
N ALA A 435 11.75 19.00 11.32
CA ALA A 435 11.14 18.04 12.23
C ALA A 435 10.16 17.15 11.44
N ASP A 436 10.37 15.83 11.50
CA ASP A 436 9.58 14.84 10.79
C ASP A 436 8.72 14.02 11.73
N ASN A 437 7.54 13.58 11.24
CA ASN A 437 6.57 12.75 11.97
C ASN A 437 6.16 13.34 13.33
N ILE A 438 5.86 14.64 13.36
CA ILE A 438 5.68 15.41 14.59
C ILE A 438 4.45 14.97 15.37
N ALA A 439 3.32 14.80 14.70
CA ALA A 439 2.06 14.43 15.32
C ALA A 439 1.20 13.59 14.39
N LEU A 440 0.49 12.64 14.99
CA LEU A 440 -0.52 11.81 14.34
C LEU A 440 -1.79 11.86 15.18
N PHE A 441 -2.89 12.24 14.55
CA PHE A 441 -4.24 12.25 15.11
C PHE A 441 -5.04 11.14 14.42
N THR A 442 -5.46 10.14 15.20
CA THR A 442 -6.22 8.97 14.72
C THR A 442 -7.07 8.41 15.84
N HIS A 443 -8.06 7.58 15.52
CA HIS A 443 -8.83 6.83 16.51
C HIS A 443 -8.00 5.78 17.24
N LEU A 444 -6.91 5.33 16.64
CA LEU A 444 -6.00 4.31 17.16
C LEU A 444 -4.97 4.91 18.10
N LYS A 445 -5.03 4.54 19.37
CA LYS A 445 -3.99 4.88 20.34
C LYS A 445 -2.86 3.86 20.27
N GLY A 446 -1.65 4.34 19.93
CA GLY A 446 -0.44 3.51 19.94
C GLY A 446 -0.11 2.82 18.61
N MET A 447 -0.87 3.08 17.55
CA MET A 447 -0.63 2.52 16.22
C MET A 447 -0.67 3.60 15.14
N ASP A 448 0.05 3.37 14.04
CA ASP A 448 0.06 4.24 12.88
C ASP A 448 -0.70 3.58 11.72
N PRO A 449 -1.88 4.10 11.33
CA PRO A 449 -2.67 3.54 10.23
C PRO A 449 -2.03 3.70 8.85
N GLN A 450 -0.91 4.41 8.72
CA GLN A 450 -0.24 4.67 7.46
C GLN A 450 0.60 3.49 6.95
N TYR A 451 0.88 2.49 7.83
CA TYR A 451 1.91 1.48 7.56
C TYR A 451 1.52 0.33 6.66
N ASN A 452 0.26 -0.02 6.56
CA ASN A 452 -0.07 -1.27 5.89
C ASN A 452 -1.23 -1.13 4.92
N PHE A 453 -0.95 -1.37 3.65
CA PHE A 453 -1.95 -1.37 2.59
C PHE A 453 -2.94 -2.55 2.70
N THR A 454 -2.54 -3.68 3.28
CA THR A 454 -3.44 -4.83 3.48
C THR A 454 -4.44 -4.61 4.61
N GLY A 455 -4.23 -3.57 5.44
CA GLY A 455 -5.13 -3.18 6.50
C GLY A 455 -5.00 -3.96 7.80
N THR A 456 -4.08 -4.91 7.91
CA THR A 456 -3.83 -5.62 9.18
C THR A 456 -2.56 -5.11 9.83
N VAL A 457 -2.65 -4.70 11.09
CA VAL A 457 -1.51 -4.20 11.85
C VAL A 457 -1.06 -5.25 12.86
N GLY A 458 0.25 -5.51 12.87
CA GLY A 458 0.94 -6.36 13.83
C GLY A 458 1.88 -5.57 14.75
N TYR A 459 2.78 -6.25 15.44
CA TYR A 459 3.80 -5.65 16.32
C TYR A 459 4.88 -4.93 15.51
N THR A 460 4.54 -3.74 14.99
CA THR A 460 5.44 -2.91 14.18
C THR A 460 5.79 -1.65 14.96
N TYR A 461 7.06 -1.24 14.95
CA TYR A 461 7.44 0.05 15.54
C TYR A 461 6.81 1.20 14.78
N ALA A 462 6.25 2.16 15.51
CA ALA A 462 5.79 3.42 14.93
C ALA A 462 6.97 4.23 14.36
N PRO A 463 6.77 5.09 13.32
CA PRO A 463 7.81 5.97 12.83
C PRO A 463 8.34 6.86 13.94
N THR A 464 9.66 7.00 13.95
CA THR A 464 10.33 7.90 14.90
C THR A 464 10.09 9.35 14.52
N LYS A 465 9.98 10.21 15.54
CA LYS A 465 10.12 11.66 15.35
C LYS A 465 11.59 11.96 15.12
N THR A 466 11.88 12.68 14.05
CA THR A 466 13.26 13.04 13.70
C THR A 466 13.40 14.55 13.70
N PHE A 467 14.45 15.06 14.38
CA PHE A 467 14.81 16.47 14.36
C PHE A 467 16.19 16.61 13.75
N SER A 468 16.34 17.47 12.76
CA SER A 468 17.58 17.68 12.04
C SER A 468 17.89 19.17 11.94
N LEU A 469 19.18 19.49 11.96
CA LEU A 469 19.71 20.83 11.68
C LEU A 469 20.59 20.73 10.44
N GLY A 470 20.48 21.68 9.53
CA GLY A 470 21.27 21.72 8.33
C GLY A 470 21.69 23.14 7.95
N ILE A 471 22.73 23.19 7.14
CA ILE A 471 23.23 24.41 6.53
C ILE A 471 23.50 24.16 5.04
N ASP A 472 22.92 24.99 4.20
CA ASP A 472 23.17 25.01 2.75
C ASP A 472 24.08 26.19 2.43
N ILE A 473 25.21 25.93 1.77
CA ILE A 473 26.17 26.96 1.37
C ILE A 473 26.35 26.89 -0.14
N LYS A 474 26.18 28.03 -0.80
CA LYS A 474 26.45 28.21 -2.24
C LYS A 474 27.54 29.29 -2.40
N PHE A 475 28.61 28.89 -3.08
CA PHE A 475 29.76 29.72 -3.36
C PHE A 475 29.62 30.49 -4.66
#